data_6fd92894dd772d04392983177e64873b
#
_entry.id   6fd92894dd772d04392983177e64873b
#
_cell.length_a   1.000
_cell.length_b   1.000
_cell.length_c   1.000
_cell.angle_alpha   90.00
_cell.angle_beta   90.00
_cell.angle_gamma   90.00
#
_symmetry.space_group_name_H-M   'P 1'
#
loop_
_entity.id
_entity.type
_entity.pdbx_description
1 polymer ?
#
loop_
_entity_poly.entity_id
_entity_poly.type
_entity_poly.pdbx_seq_one_letter_code
_entity_poly.pdbx_strand_id
1 'polypeptide(L)'
;GASSSNSLTSDSTYNHDFYLKYIEKMEQSDKNKGILLYVDSPGGAVYESDEMYLKLMEYKEKTKRPIWAYFASQACSGGYYISMAADKIYANRNCWTGSIGVIVSLTNCKKLYDKLGIKEIDITSGKNKAMGSQGLELTKEQRGILQSLVDEAYDQFVGIVADGRKMDKSAVKKIADGRIYSAKQAKEINLVDEVGSLKDEKKAFAKEAGFSEDITYYTPEKDSLSGMFSSIFGAVKDIVPKSDIDLAEDIVKNNGNGVLKYYAK
;
A
#
# COMPACT_ATOMS: atom_id res chain seq x y z
N GLY A 1 1.78 -2.83 -4.36
CA GLY A 1 0.95 -2.15 -5.33
C GLY A 1 0.41 -3.14 -6.35
N ALA A 2 -0.91 -3.31 -6.41
CA ALA A 2 -1.54 -4.05 -7.49
C ALA A 2 -1.52 -3.20 -8.75
N SER A 3 -0.46 -3.27 -9.55
CA SER A 3 -0.44 -2.77 -10.91
C SER A 3 -0.53 -3.97 -11.85
N SER A 4 -1.66 -4.10 -12.55
CA SER A 4 -1.74 -4.94 -13.73
C SER A 4 -0.89 -4.31 -14.83
N SER A 5 0.36 -4.70 -14.95
CA SER A 5 1.14 -4.56 -16.17
C SER A 5 1.44 -5.96 -16.68
N ASN A 6 0.99 -6.27 -17.88
CA ASN A 6 1.41 -7.44 -18.65
C ASN A 6 2.92 -7.35 -18.86
N SER A 7 3.68 -7.93 -17.95
CA SER A 7 5.10 -8.20 -18.13
C SER A 7 5.27 -9.71 -17.94
N LEU A 8 5.73 -10.37 -18.99
CA LEU A 8 6.03 -11.80 -19.05
C LEU A 8 7.23 -12.23 -18.18
N THR A 9 7.67 -11.37 -17.25
CA THR A 9 8.78 -11.67 -16.34
C THR A 9 8.59 -11.02 -14.99
N SER A 10 8.66 -11.84 -13.97
CA SER A 10 8.80 -11.56 -12.54
C SER A 10 7.53 -11.47 -11.70
N ASP A 11 7.43 -12.43 -10.93
CA ASP A 11 6.68 -12.81 -9.74
C ASP A 11 6.84 -11.83 -8.55
N SER A 12 6.53 -10.55 -8.77
CA SER A 12 6.63 -9.52 -7.73
C SER A 12 5.27 -8.89 -7.39
N THR A 13 4.22 -9.69 -7.41
CA THR A 13 2.90 -9.22 -6.96
C THR A 13 2.89 -9.14 -5.44
N TYR A 14 2.56 -7.97 -4.89
CA TYR A 14 2.31 -7.80 -3.47
C TYR A 14 1.26 -8.81 -2.99
N ASN A 15 1.58 -9.56 -1.94
CA ASN A 15 0.68 -10.49 -1.30
C ASN A 15 0.42 -10.04 0.13
N HIS A 16 -0.75 -9.46 0.34
CA HIS A 16 -1.13 -8.84 1.61
C HIS A 16 -1.14 -9.85 2.77
N ASP A 17 -1.87 -10.95 2.61
CA ASP A 17 -1.97 -12.00 3.63
C ASP A 17 -0.62 -12.61 4.00
N PHE A 18 0.28 -12.74 3.03
CA PHE A 18 1.62 -13.23 3.27
C PHE A 18 2.39 -12.32 4.23
N TYR A 19 2.37 -11.01 4.00
CA TYR A 19 3.09 -10.07 4.84
C TYR A 19 2.47 -9.95 6.23
N LEU A 20 1.13 -9.95 6.37
CA LEU A 20 0.46 -9.95 7.67
C LEU A 20 0.85 -11.18 8.50
N LYS A 21 0.77 -12.37 7.91
CA LYS A 21 1.19 -13.63 8.57
C LYS A 21 2.69 -13.65 8.89
N TYR A 22 3.51 -13.01 8.07
CA TYR A 22 4.94 -12.94 8.33
C TYR A 22 5.25 -12.02 9.52
N ILE A 23 4.57 -10.88 9.64
CA ILE A 23 4.69 -9.99 10.81
C ILE A 23 4.23 -10.72 12.07
N GLU A 24 3.15 -11.49 12.01
CA GLU A 24 2.69 -12.31 13.13
C GLU A 24 3.74 -13.35 13.58
N LYS A 25 4.39 -14.02 12.64
CA LYS A 25 5.50 -14.92 12.95
C LYS A 25 6.68 -14.19 13.61
N MET A 26 7.01 -13.00 13.14
CA MET A 26 8.06 -12.18 13.75
C MET A 26 7.66 -11.73 15.17
N GLU A 27 6.40 -11.41 15.41
CA GLU A 27 5.85 -11.07 16.73
C GLU A 27 6.05 -12.23 17.73
N GLN A 28 5.74 -13.45 17.30
CA GLN A 28 5.81 -14.67 18.14
C GLN A 28 7.24 -15.19 18.35
N SER A 29 8.21 -14.74 17.56
CA SER A 29 9.57 -15.26 17.59
C SER A 29 10.47 -14.50 18.57
N ASP A 30 11.02 -15.17 19.58
CA ASP A 30 12.00 -14.59 20.51
C ASP A 30 13.34 -14.25 19.84
N LYS A 31 13.61 -14.83 18.68
CA LYS A 31 14.82 -14.56 17.89
C LYS A 31 14.71 -13.28 17.08
N ASN A 32 13.49 -12.83 16.78
CA ASN A 32 13.29 -11.56 16.09
C ASN A 32 13.66 -10.40 17.02
N LYS A 33 14.42 -9.43 16.53
CA LYS A 33 14.90 -8.28 17.31
C LYS A 33 14.33 -6.95 16.84
N GLY A 34 13.68 -6.94 15.68
CA GLY A 34 13.05 -5.77 15.09
C GLY A 34 12.68 -5.99 13.64
N ILE A 35 12.11 -4.98 13.03
CA ILE A 35 11.74 -4.97 11.61
C ILE A 35 12.49 -3.85 10.90
N LEU A 36 13.11 -4.16 9.77
CA LEU A 36 13.57 -3.19 8.81
C LEU A 36 12.66 -3.29 7.57
N LEU A 37 11.74 -2.34 7.46
CA LEU A 37 10.74 -2.29 6.41
C LEU A 37 11.35 -1.71 5.14
N TYR A 38 11.64 -2.57 4.15
CA TYR A 38 12.12 -2.12 2.84
C TYR A 38 10.92 -1.75 1.95
N VAL A 39 10.82 -0.48 1.59
CA VAL A 39 9.68 0.05 0.83
C VAL A 39 10.12 0.49 -0.56
N ASP A 40 9.53 -0.14 -1.57
CA ASP A 40 9.62 0.26 -2.98
C ASP A 40 8.22 0.17 -3.60
N SER A 41 7.40 1.21 -3.37
CA SER A 41 5.98 1.18 -3.69
C SER A 41 5.42 2.55 -4.05
N PRO A 42 4.62 2.65 -5.12
CA PRO A 42 3.88 3.88 -5.45
C PRO A 42 2.66 4.10 -4.54
N GLY A 43 2.31 3.13 -3.71
CA GLY A 43 1.10 3.08 -2.92
C GLY A 43 0.16 1.96 -3.32
N GLY A 44 -1.08 2.02 -2.85
CA GLY A 44 -2.07 0.98 -3.09
C GLY A 44 -3.44 1.38 -2.54
N ALA A 45 -4.30 0.38 -2.31
CA ALA A 45 -5.61 0.62 -1.75
C ALA A 45 -5.54 1.04 -0.27
N VAL A 46 -6.54 1.80 0.14
CA VAL A 46 -6.63 2.35 1.51
C VAL A 46 -6.68 1.24 2.54
N TYR A 47 -7.51 0.22 2.30
CA TYR A 47 -7.72 -0.89 3.22
C TYR A 47 -6.41 -1.64 3.52
N GLU A 48 -5.71 -2.10 2.48
CA GLU A 48 -4.48 -2.88 2.66
C GLU A 48 -3.35 -2.04 3.27
N SER A 49 -3.32 -0.73 2.99
CA SER A 49 -2.35 0.17 3.59
C SER A 49 -2.60 0.36 5.08
N ASP A 50 -3.85 0.55 5.46
CA ASP A 50 -4.23 0.72 6.87
C ASP A 50 -4.05 -0.57 7.67
N GLU A 51 -4.49 -1.70 7.14
CA GLU A 51 -4.36 -3.00 7.82
C GLU A 51 -2.88 -3.37 8.05
N MET A 52 -2.01 -3.09 7.08
CA MET A 52 -0.57 -3.27 7.23
C MET A 52 0.02 -2.34 8.31
N TYR A 53 -0.37 -1.07 8.30
CA TYR A 53 0.03 -0.10 9.33
C TYR A 53 -0.39 -0.57 10.73
N LEU A 54 -1.66 -0.94 10.88
CA LEU A 54 -2.19 -1.43 12.16
C LEU A 54 -1.46 -2.69 12.64
N LYS A 55 -1.14 -3.62 11.73
CA LYS A 55 -0.38 -4.83 12.08
C LYS A 55 1.05 -4.53 12.52
N LEU A 56 1.71 -3.55 11.91
CA LEU A 56 3.02 -3.08 12.34
C LEU A 56 2.95 -2.38 13.71
N MET A 57 1.91 -1.58 13.95
CA MET A 57 1.68 -0.93 15.25
C MET A 57 1.40 -1.97 16.35
N GLU A 58 0.60 -2.99 16.07
CA GLU A 58 0.35 -4.13 16.98
C GLU A 58 1.66 -4.84 17.35
N TYR A 59 2.48 -5.17 16.33
CA TYR A 59 3.81 -5.75 16.55
C TYR A 59 4.66 -4.90 17.49
N LYS A 60 4.73 -3.58 17.23
CA LYS A 60 5.50 -2.63 18.04
C LYS A 60 4.98 -2.54 19.47
N GLU A 61 3.67 -2.50 19.64
CA GLU A 61 3.03 -2.44 20.96
C GLU A 61 3.30 -3.71 21.79
N LYS A 62 3.12 -4.87 21.20
CA LYS A 62 3.29 -6.16 21.89
C LYS A 62 4.75 -6.50 22.19
N THR A 63 5.63 -6.24 21.23
CA THR A 63 7.02 -6.70 21.33
C THR A 63 7.98 -5.66 21.91
N LYS A 64 7.62 -4.37 21.82
CA LYS A 64 8.51 -3.21 22.12
C LYS A 64 9.80 -3.21 21.30
N ARG A 65 9.83 -3.94 20.19
CA ARG A 65 10.97 -4.03 19.28
C ARG A 65 10.92 -2.91 18.25
N PRO A 66 12.07 -2.37 17.80
CA PRO A 66 12.11 -1.26 16.86
C PRO A 66 11.63 -1.67 15.46
N ILE A 67 10.98 -0.71 14.78
CA ILE A 67 10.68 -0.77 13.35
C ILE A 67 11.36 0.42 12.69
N TRP A 68 12.20 0.19 11.69
CA TRP A 68 12.74 1.23 10.83
C TRP A 68 12.29 1.02 9.39
N ALA A 69 12.28 2.07 8.58
CA ALA A 69 11.87 2.00 7.19
C ALA A 69 12.94 2.55 6.26
N TYR A 70 13.28 1.78 5.22
CA TYR A 70 14.12 2.19 4.12
C TYR A 70 13.30 2.43 2.86
N PHE A 71 13.37 3.63 2.33
CA PHE A 71 12.75 4.01 1.07
C PHE A 71 13.72 3.81 -0.09
N ALA A 72 13.39 2.88 -0.99
CA ALA A 72 14.25 2.52 -2.12
C ALA A 72 14.07 3.51 -3.30
N SER A 73 13.44 3.10 -4.39
CA SER A 73 13.21 4.01 -5.52
C SER A 73 12.01 4.93 -5.28
N GLN A 74 10.98 4.39 -4.64
CA GLN A 74 9.78 5.15 -4.30
C GLN A 74 9.12 4.60 -3.02
N ALA A 75 8.58 5.51 -2.22
CA ALA A 75 7.76 5.19 -1.05
C ALA A 75 6.66 6.24 -0.96
N CYS A 76 5.66 6.11 -1.81
CA CYS A 76 4.62 7.11 -2.00
C CYS A 76 3.27 6.64 -1.47
N SER A 77 2.43 7.58 -1.04
CA SER A 77 1.02 7.31 -0.73
C SER A 77 0.88 6.16 0.29
N GLY A 78 0.24 5.03 -0.05
CA GLY A 78 0.15 3.85 0.81
C GLY A 78 1.51 3.33 1.29
N GLY A 79 2.58 3.44 0.47
CA GLY A 79 3.95 3.10 0.88
C GLY A 79 4.47 4.03 1.98
N TYR A 80 4.15 5.31 1.92
CA TYR A 80 4.44 6.26 3.00
C TYR A 80 3.58 6.02 4.23
N TYR A 81 2.29 5.71 4.02
CA TYR A 81 1.32 5.42 5.09
C TYR A 81 1.80 4.30 6.01
N ILE A 82 2.15 3.13 5.47
CA ILE A 82 2.61 1.98 6.26
C ILE A 82 3.90 2.29 7.02
N SER A 83 4.72 3.18 6.48
CA SER A 83 5.99 3.58 7.08
C SER A 83 5.84 4.49 8.30
N MET A 84 4.64 4.99 8.56
CA MET A 84 4.36 5.78 9.78
C MET A 84 4.41 4.93 11.05
N ALA A 85 4.41 3.61 10.95
CA ALA A 85 4.69 2.72 12.07
C ALA A 85 6.18 2.69 12.46
N ALA A 86 7.07 3.17 11.59
CA ALA A 86 8.52 3.15 11.83
C ALA A 86 8.94 4.21 12.86
N ASP A 87 9.95 3.86 13.66
CA ASP A 87 10.62 4.80 14.60
C ASP A 87 11.56 5.76 13.88
N LYS A 88 12.10 5.31 12.74
CA LYS A 88 13.03 6.07 11.91
C LYS A 88 12.91 5.68 10.45
N ILE A 89 13.05 6.66 9.56
CA ILE A 89 12.92 6.50 8.12
C ILE A 89 14.19 6.97 7.43
N TYR A 90 14.80 6.07 6.68
CA TYR A 90 15.89 6.37 5.75
C TYR A 90 15.37 6.37 4.32
N ALA A 91 15.85 7.28 3.49
CA ALA A 91 15.53 7.31 2.07
C ALA A 91 16.80 7.25 1.21
N ASN A 92 16.75 6.45 0.15
CA ASN A 92 17.77 6.54 -0.90
C ASN A 92 17.75 7.98 -1.48
N ARG A 93 18.93 8.53 -1.80
CA ARG A 93 19.05 9.89 -2.35
C ARG A 93 18.21 10.13 -3.62
N ASN A 94 17.89 9.08 -4.36
CA ASN A 94 17.08 9.15 -5.58
C ASN A 94 15.62 8.72 -5.34
N CYS A 95 15.22 8.50 -4.08
CA CYS A 95 13.86 8.12 -3.73
C CYS A 95 12.87 9.26 -4.01
N TRP A 96 11.70 8.89 -4.49
CA TRP A 96 10.50 9.71 -4.50
C TRP A 96 9.57 9.27 -3.37
N THR A 97 9.02 10.24 -2.64
CA THR A 97 8.13 9.95 -1.50
C THR A 97 7.02 10.99 -1.37
N GLY A 98 6.26 10.95 -0.30
CA GLY A 98 5.09 11.82 -0.12
C GLY A 98 3.87 11.25 -0.84
N SER A 99 3.30 11.98 -1.80
CA SER A 99 2.00 11.63 -2.39
C SER A 99 0.95 11.37 -1.29
N ILE A 100 0.98 12.21 -0.24
CA ILE A 100 0.04 12.13 0.88
C ILE A 100 -1.29 12.67 0.38
N GLY A 101 -2.20 11.76 0.06
CA GLY A 101 -3.48 12.08 -0.54
C GLY A 101 -4.27 10.82 -0.88
N VAL A 102 -5.55 11.02 -1.18
CA VAL A 102 -6.51 9.95 -1.51
C VAL A 102 -7.24 10.30 -2.79
N ILE A 103 -7.47 9.32 -3.64
CA ILE A 103 -8.25 9.50 -4.87
C ILE A 103 -9.28 8.40 -5.04
N VAL A 104 -10.42 8.75 -5.65
CA VAL A 104 -11.29 7.84 -6.37
C VAL A 104 -11.17 8.19 -7.86
N SER A 105 -10.71 7.26 -8.67
CA SER A 105 -10.54 7.46 -10.11
C SER A 105 -11.66 6.75 -10.87
N LEU A 106 -12.45 7.51 -11.61
CA LEU A 106 -13.54 7.02 -12.45
C LEU A 106 -13.29 7.43 -13.90
N THR A 107 -13.60 6.53 -14.82
CA THR A 107 -13.54 6.82 -16.26
C THR A 107 -14.97 7.02 -16.79
N ASN A 108 -15.25 8.19 -17.40
CA ASN A 108 -16.52 8.45 -18.05
C ASN A 108 -16.38 8.26 -19.57
N CYS A 109 -17.11 7.30 -20.09
CA CYS A 109 -17.13 6.93 -21.51
C CYS A 109 -18.44 7.34 -22.20
N LYS A 110 -19.35 8.09 -21.54
CA LYS A 110 -20.70 8.39 -22.05
C LYS A 110 -20.67 8.96 -23.46
N LYS A 111 -19.85 9.96 -23.73
CA LYS A 111 -19.75 10.57 -25.07
C LYS A 111 -19.23 9.60 -26.14
N LEU A 112 -18.39 8.65 -25.78
CA LEU A 112 -17.93 7.60 -26.69
C LEU A 112 -19.07 6.62 -26.96
N TYR A 113 -19.80 6.20 -25.95
CA TYR A 113 -20.95 5.32 -26.08
C TYR A 113 -22.02 5.94 -26.99
N ASP A 114 -22.34 7.23 -26.79
CA ASP A 114 -23.29 7.98 -27.65
C ASP A 114 -22.86 7.94 -29.13
N LYS A 115 -21.57 8.13 -29.43
CA LYS A 115 -21.04 8.09 -30.81
C LYS A 115 -21.11 6.69 -31.45
N LEU A 116 -21.02 5.64 -30.64
CA LEU A 116 -21.05 4.25 -31.10
C LEU A 116 -22.47 3.68 -31.08
N GLY A 117 -23.48 4.43 -30.69
CA GLY A 117 -24.85 3.95 -30.54
C GLY A 117 -25.05 2.98 -29.37
N ILE A 118 -24.10 2.95 -28.43
CA ILE A 118 -24.18 2.10 -27.23
C ILE A 118 -24.96 2.86 -26.16
N LYS A 119 -25.89 2.18 -25.50
CA LYS A 119 -26.68 2.72 -24.40
C LYS A 119 -26.52 1.83 -23.17
N GLU A 120 -25.97 2.37 -22.10
CA GLU A 120 -25.95 1.72 -20.79
C GLU A 120 -27.33 1.92 -20.13
N ILE A 121 -27.90 0.83 -19.63
CA ILE A 121 -29.21 0.83 -18.98
C ILE A 121 -29.07 0.09 -17.65
N ASP A 122 -29.11 0.86 -16.55
CA ASP A 122 -29.07 0.31 -15.20
C ASP A 122 -30.47 0.29 -14.59
N ILE A 123 -30.88 -0.88 -14.10
CA ILE A 123 -32.09 -1.03 -13.28
C ILE A 123 -31.64 -1.14 -11.83
N THR A 124 -31.90 -0.10 -11.04
CA THR A 124 -31.31 0.03 -9.71
C THR A 124 -32.38 0.16 -8.62
N SER A 125 -32.04 -0.29 -7.40
CA SER A 125 -32.88 -0.13 -6.21
C SER A 125 -32.89 1.30 -5.66
N GLY A 126 -31.99 2.18 -6.11
CA GLY A 126 -31.89 3.55 -5.63
C GLY A 126 -31.00 4.43 -6.51
N LYS A 127 -31.24 5.74 -6.47
CA LYS A 127 -30.66 6.74 -7.39
C LYS A 127 -29.12 6.79 -7.44
N ASN A 128 -28.45 6.34 -6.38
CA ASN A 128 -26.99 6.40 -6.27
C ASN A 128 -26.33 5.02 -6.51
N LYS A 129 -27.11 3.95 -6.80
CA LYS A 129 -26.55 2.60 -6.92
C LYS A 129 -25.65 2.43 -8.16
N ALA A 130 -25.91 3.17 -9.24
CA ALA A 130 -25.10 3.20 -10.45
C ALA A 130 -24.07 4.35 -10.45
N MET A 131 -23.77 4.93 -9.29
CA MET A 131 -22.79 6.00 -9.16
C MET A 131 -21.40 5.53 -9.63
N GLY A 132 -20.82 6.22 -10.63
CA GLY A 132 -19.54 5.87 -11.21
C GLY A 132 -19.61 4.92 -12.41
N SER A 133 -20.80 4.51 -12.87
CA SER A 133 -20.98 3.82 -14.15
C SER A 133 -20.36 4.62 -15.30
N GLN A 134 -19.69 3.91 -16.22
CA GLN A 134 -18.90 4.56 -17.28
C GLN A 134 -19.77 5.27 -18.34
N GLY A 135 -20.98 4.77 -18.58
CA GLY A 135 -21.93 5.34 -19.53
C GLY A 135 -22.83 6.42 -18.98
N LEU A 136 -22.67 6.82 -17.70
CA LEU A 136 -23.49 7.82 -17.04
C LEU A 136 -22.67 9.03 -16.58
N GLU A 137 -23.30 10.20 -16.60
CA GLU A 137 -22.70 11.39 -16.00
C GLU A 137 -22.81 11.34 -14.47
N LEU A 138 -21.74 11.70 -13.80
CA LEU A 138 -21.70 11.80 -12.36
C LEU A 138 -22.44 13.07 -11.91
N THR A 139 -23.52 12.93 -11.14
CA THR A 139 -24.27 14.07 -10.63
C THR A 139 -23.47 14.84 -9.55
N LYS A 140 -23.89 16.09 -9.28
CA LYS A 140 -23.29 16.90 -8.21
C LYS A 140 -23.43 16.23 -6.83
N GLU A 141 -24.57 15.59 -6.56
CA GLU A 141 -24.81 14.84 -5.33
C GLU A 141 -23.85 13.64 -5.22
N GLN A 142 -23.76 12.83 -6.27
CA GLN A 142 -22.88 11.66 -6.31
C GLN A 142 -21.39 12.06 -6.15
N ARG A 143 -20.98 13.16 -6.79
CA ARG A 143 -19.66 13.73 -6.59
C ARG A 143 -19.42 14.11 -5.13
N GLY A 144 -20.41 14.73 -4.48
CA GLY A 144 -20.34 15.09 -3.05
C GLY A 144 -20.20 13.86 -2.15
N ILE A 145 -20.92 12.77 -2.46
CA ILE A 145 -20.81 11.50 -1.73
C ILE A 145 -19.39 10.93 -1.85
N LEU A 146 -18.85 10.85 -3.07
CA LEU A 146 -17.49 10.34 -3.28
C LEU A 146 -16.43 11.25 -2.63
N GLN A 147 -16.63 12.57 -2.71
CA GLN A 147 -15.71 13.53 -2.09
C GLN A 147 -15.67 13.36 -0.58
N SER A 148 -16.81 13.15 0.09
CA SER A 148 -16.83 12.94 1.54
C SER A 148 -16.06 11.70 1.98
N LEU A 149 -16.11 10.62 1.18
CA LEU A 149 -15.32 9.41 1.44
C LEU A 149 -13.80 9.65 1.25
N VAL A 150 -13.45 10.43 0.23
CA VAL A 150 -12.05 10.84 -0.01
C VAL A 150 -11.54 11.71 1.13
N ASP A 151 -12.35 12.68 1.58
CA ASP A 151 -11.99 13.61 2.65
C ASP A 151 -11.80 12.88 3.99
N GLU A 152 -12.65 11.89 4.31
CA GLU A 152 -12.54 11.06 5.51
C GLU A 152 -11.23 10.26 5.49
N ALA A 153 -10.96 9.54 4.42
CA ALA A 153 -9.71 8.76 4.28
C ALA A 153 -8.46 9.67 4.25
N TYR A 154 -8.57 10.87 3.69
CA TYR A 154 -7.50 11.87 3.71
C TYR A 154 -7.22 12.39 5.11
N ASP A 155 -8.26 12.73 5.89
CA ASP A 155 -8.09 13.19 7.27
C ASP A 155 -7.47 12.10 8.17
N GLN A 156 -7.81 10.81 7.94
CA GLN A 156 -7.16 9.68 8.58
C GLN A 156 -5.67 9.63 8.22
N PHE A 157 -5.33 9.72 6.94
CA PHE A 157 -3.93 9.70 6.49
C PHE A 157 -3.12 10.85 7.10
N VAL A 158 -3.66 12.06 7.06
CA VAL A 158 -3.04 13.25 7.70
C VAL A 158 -2.81 13.02 9.20
N GLY A 159 -3.78 12.41 9.88
CA GLY A 159 -3.66 12.05 11.30
C GLY A 159 -2.49 11.10 11.56
N ILE A 160 -2.41 10.03 10.80
CA ILE A 160 -1.35 9.02 10.92
C ILE A 160 0.03 9.61 10.62
N VAL A 161 0.13 10.50 9.62
CA VAL A 161 1.39 11.21 9.34
C VAL A 161 1.75 12.16 10.49
N ALA A 162 0.78 12.89 11.03
CA ALA A 162 1.00 13.78 12.17
C ALA A 162 1.55 13.03 13.38
N ASP A 163 0.96 11.89 13.70
CA ASP A 163 1.36 11.04 14.82
C ASP A 163 2.75 10.40 14.57
N GLY A 164 2.95 9.79 13.40
CA GLY A 164 4.21 9.12 13.05
C GLY A 164 5.40 10.08 12.92
N ARG A 165 5.16 11.29 12.42
CA ARG A 165 6.20 12.32 12.26
C ARG A 165 6.25 13.33 13.40
N LYS A 166 5.40 13.21 14.42
CA LYS A 166 5.29 14.14 15.57
C LYS A 166 5.11 15.60 15.10
N MET A 167 4.22 15.79 14.12
CA MET A 167 3.91 17.08 13.53
C MET A 167 2.47 17.47 13.84
N ASP A 168 2.19 18.80 13.87
CA ASP A 168 0.81 19.26 13.94
C ASP A 168 0.06 18.90 12.65
N LYS A 169 -1.21 18.46 12.76
CA LYS A 169 -2.06 18.15 11.60
C LYS A 169 -2.16 19.32 10.60
N SER A 170 -2.15 20.55 11.11
CA SER A 170 -2.17 21.76 10.28
C SER A 170 -0.88 21.95 9.46
N ALA A 171 0.26 21.54 10.00
CA ALA A 171 1.54 21.55 9.29
C ALA A 171 1.57 20.44 8.24
N VAL A 172 1.08 19.24 8.57
CA VAL A 172 0.96 18.14 7.63
C VAL A 172 0.05 18.53 6.45
N LYS A 173 -1.13 19.12 6.70
CA LYS A 173 -2.05 19.55 5.63
C LYS A 173 -1.42 20.52 4.62
N LYS A 174 -0.43 21.31 4.99
CA LYS A 174 0.28 22.23 4.08
C LYS A 174 1.19 21.51 3.07
N ILE A 175 1.62 20.30 3.39
CA ILE A 175 2.54 19.49 2.56
C ILE A 175 1.89 18.23 2.00
N ALA A 176 0.62 17.98 2.35
CA ALA A 176 -0.15 16.78 2.01
C ALA A 176 -1.22 17.07 0.95
N ASP A 177 -0.83 17.68 -0.15
CA ASP A 177 -1.70 17.98 -1.30
C ASP A 177 -1.61 16.95 -2.43
N GLY A 178 -1.03 15.78 -2.13
CA GLY A 178 -0.82 14.72 -3.09
C GLY A 178 0.47 14.83 -3.91
N ARG A 179 1.29 15.86 -3.70
CA ARG A 179 2.57 16.01 -4.41
C ARG A 179 3.61 15.00 -3.95
N ILE A 180 4.55 14.72 -4.83
CA ILE A 180 5.74 13.91 -4.52
C ILE A 180 6.93 14.83 -4.16
N TYR A 181 7.84 14.29 -3.36
CA TYR A 181 9.06 14.93 -2.91
C TYR A 181 10.26 14.06 -3.23
N SER A 182 11.41 14.68 -3.54
CA SER A 182 12.68 13.99 -3.50
C SER A 182 13.07 13.66 -2.06
N ALA A 183 13.98 12.71 -1.86
CA ALA A 183 14.49 12.36 -0.53
C ALA A 183 15.03 13.59 0.22
N LYS A 184 15.74 14.49 -0.48
CA LYS A 184 16.26 15.72 0.10
C LYS A 184 15.14 16.65 0.56
N GLN A 185 14.15 16.92 -0.29
CA GLN A 185 12.99 17.73 0.07
C GLN A 185 12.22 17.13 1.24
N ALA A 186 12.03 15.83 1.23
CA ALA A 186 11.33 15.12 2.30
C ALA A 186 12.06 15.24 3.65
N LYS A 187 13.40 15.21 3.65
CA LYS A 187 14.19 15.46 4.86
C LYS A 187 14.05 16.90 5.36
N GLU A 188 14.08 17.87 4.45
CA GLU A 188 13.95 19.31 4.82
C GLU A 188 12.59 19.64 5.47
N ILE A 189 11.54 18.86 5.16
CA ILE A 189 10.18 19.03 5.72
C ILE A 189 9.80 17.94 6.73
N ASN A 190 10.78 17.20 7.25
CA ASN A 190 10.60 16.15 8.27
C ASN A 190 9.72 14.96 7.87
N LEU A 191 9.57 14.68 6.57
CA LEU A 191 8.90 13.45 6.11
C LEU A 191 9.80 12.22 6.16
N VAL A 192 11.12 12.39 6.14
CA VAL A 192 12.13 11.34 6.39
C VAL A 192 13.18 11.87 7.36
N ASP A 193 13.86 10.96 8.07
CA ASP A 193 14.85 11.33 9.08
C ASP A 193 16.25 11.47 8.46
N GLU A 194 16.61 10.52 7.57
CA GLU A 194 17.94 10.49 6.97
C GLU A 194 17.91 10.15 5.48
N VAL A 195 18.90 10.66 4.76
CA VAL A 195 19.17 10.28 3.37
C VAL A 195 20.46 9.48 3.36
N GLY A 196 20.38 8.23 2.93
CA GLY A 196 21.53 7.33 2.96
C GLY A 196 21.29 6.04 2.15
N SER A 197 22.25 5.14 2.18
CA SER A 197 22.13 3.82 1.60
C SER A 197 21.46 2.83 2.58
N LEU A 198 20.92 1.74 2.06
CA LEU A 198 20.43 0.62 2.90
C LEU A 198 21.52 0.09 3.83
N LYS A 199 22.78 0.13 3.40
CA LYS A 199 23.93 -0.28 4.22
C LYS A 199 24.14 0.64 5.41
N ASP A 200 23.95 1.96 5.20
CA ASP A 200 24.08 2.95 6.28
C ASP A 200 22.95 2.79 7.28
N GLU A 201 21.71 2.59 6.81
CA GLU A 201 20.58 2.31 7.69
C GLU A 201 20.78 1.04 8.51
N LYS A 202 21.16 -0.08 7.87
CA LYS A 202 21.42 -1.34 8.57
C LYS A 202 22.45 -1.20 9.69
N LYS A 203 23.51 -0.45 9.45
CA LYS A 203 24.53 -0.15 10.48
C LYS A 203 23.96 0.70 11.61
N ALA A 204 23.21 1.75 11.26
CA ALA A 204 22.61 2.64 12.25
C ALA A 204 21.55 1.90 13.07
N PHE A 205 20.71 1.08 12.43
CA PHE A 205 19.70 0.25 13.09
C PHE A 205 20.33 -0.69 14.12
N ALA A 206 21.35 -1.47 13.72
CA ALA A 206 22.04 -2.36 14.63
C ALA A 206 22.64 -1.60 15.83
N LYS A 207 23.31 -0.48 15.58
CA LYS A 207 23.93 0.35 16.63
C LYS A 207 22.91 0.95 17.59
N GLU A 208 21.85 1.60 17.09
CA GLU A 208 20.86 2.29 17.93
C GLU A 208 19.95 1.29 18.69
N ALA A 209 19.67 0.12 18.10
CA ALA A 209 18.92 -0.92 18.78
C ALA A 209 19.77 -1.78 19.74
N GLY A 210 21.08 -1.50 19.86
CA GLY A 210 21.99 -2.23 20.74
C GLY A 210 22.27 -3.65 20.30
N PHE A 211 22.18 -3.94 18.99
CA PHE A 211 22.48 -5.23 18.42
C PHE A 211 23.99 -5.37 18.16
N SER A 212 24.47 -6.62 18.14
CA SER A 212 25.83 -6.90 17.69
C SER A 212 25.99 -6.59 16.19
N GLU A 213 27.22 -6.32 15.73
CA GLU A 213 27.51 -6.09 14.31
C GLU A 213 27.17 -7.30 13.43
N ASP A 214 27.06 -8.50 14.00
CA ASP A 214 26.77 -9.77 13.32
C ASP A 214 25.27 -10.07 13.20
N ILE A 215 24.39 -9.07 13.35
CA ILE A 215 22.96 -9.30 13.19
C ILE A 215 22.61 -9.75 11.76
N THR A 216 21.83 -10.82 11.65
CA THR A 216 21.38 -11.35 10.35
C THR A 216 20.04 -10.72 9.97
N TYR A 217 19.95 -10.24 8.73
CA TYR A 217 18.72 -9.73 8.13
C TYR A 217 18.09 -10.81 7.27
N TYR A 218 16.89 -11.23 7.65
CA TYR A 218 16.09 -12.17 6.87
C TYR A 218 15.07 -11.41 6.03
N THR A 219 15.04 -11.73 4.73
CA THR A 219 13.98 -11.29 3.82
C THR A 219 13.01 -12.45 3.62
N PRO A 220 11.69 -12.25 3.76
CA PRO A 220 10.72 -13.31 3.53
C PRO A 220 10.78 -13.75 2.06
N GLU A 221 11.01 -15.03 1.83
CA GLU A 221 10.97 -15.66 0.52
C GLU A 221 9.56 -16.22 0.28
N LYS A 222 8.93 -15.84 -0.85
CA LYS A 222 7.60 -16.34 -1.22
C LYS A 222 7.56 -17.86 -1.41
N ASP A 223 8.66 -18.44 -1.86
CA ASP A 223 8.75 -19.87 -2.22
C ASP A 223 8.76 -20.83 -1.03
N SER A 224 9.20 -20.40 0.14
CA SER A 224 9.25 -21.27 1.32
C SER A 224 7.86 -21.61 1.89
N LEU A 225 6.84 -20.81 1.58
CA LEU A 225 5.45 -21.08 1.95
C LEU A 225 4.67 -21.81 0.85
N SER A 226 4.94 -21.54 -0.44
CA SER A 226 4.31 -22.25 -1.56
C SER A 226 4.77 -23.72 -1.58
N GLY A 227 6.01 -24.01 -1.24
CA GLY A 227 6.52 -25.39 -1.11
C GLY A 227 5.83 -26.20 -0.01
N MET A 228 5.44 -25.57 1.09
CA MET A 228 4.75 -26.25 2.18
C MET A 228 3.23 -26.41 1.92
N PHE A 229 2.64 -25.47 1.16
CA PHE A 229 1.24 -25.57 0.75
C PHE A 229 1.04 -26.41 -0.52
N SER A 230 1.99 -26.44 -1.45
CA SER A 230 1.90 -27.28 -2.66
C SER A 230 1.95 -28.78 -2.33
N SER A 231 2.59 -29.18 -1.22
CA SER A 231 2.54 -30.57 -0.75
C SER A 231 1.18 -30.97 -0.17
N ILE A 232 0.40 -30.02 0.35
CA ILE A 232 -0.93 -30.26 0.90
C ILE A 232 -2.00 -30.14 -0.19
N PHE A 233 -1.84 -29.23 -1.17
CA PHE A 233 -2.80 -28.98 -2.26
C PHE A 233 -2.43 -29.69 -3.57
N GLY A 234 -1.24 -30.29 -3.67
CA GLY A 234 -0.84 -31.12 -4.83
C GLY A 234 -1.75 -32.33 -5.05
N ALA A 235 -2.44 -32.79 -4.00
CA ALA A 235 -3.40 -33.90 -4.08
C ALA A 235 -4.79 -33.48 -4.59
N VAL A 236 -5.10 -32.18 -4.71
CA VAL A 236 -6.42 -31.68 -5.12
C VAL A 236 -6.42 -31.16 -6.57
N LYS A 237 -5.25 -30.94 -7.16
CA LYS A 237 -5.11 -30.38 -8.53
C LYS A 237 -5.60 -31.28 -9.67
N ASP A 238 -5.80 -32.55 -9.38
CA ASP A 238 -6.26 -33.54 -10.37
C ASP A 238 -7.79 -33.67 -10.49
N ILE A 239 -8.56 -32.86 -9.74
CA ILE A 239 -10.02 -33.02 -9.63
C ILE A 239 -10.81 -31.85 -10.27
N VAL A 240 -10.19 -30.72 -10.59
CA VAL A 240 -10.89 -29.55 -11.16
C VAL A 240 -10.40 -29.21 -12.56
N PRO A 241 -11.28 -29.09 -13.58
CA PRO A 241 -10.89 -28.70 -14.93
C PRO A 241 -10.26 -27.30 -14.96
N LYS A 242 -9.13 -27.14 -15.66
CA LYS A 242 -8.35 -25.89 -15.75
C LYS A 242 -9.12 -24.67 -16.28
N SER A 243 -10.24 -24.89 -16.99
CA SER A 243 -11.04 -23.82 -17.61
C SER A 243 -11.81 -22.93 -16.62
N ASP A 244 -12.18 -23.45 -15.45
CA ASP A 244 -13.01 -22.69 -14.50
C ASP A 244 -12.16 -21.83 -13.55
N ILE A 245 -10.91 -22.18 -13.36
CA ILE A 245 -9.97 -21.42 -12.54
C ILE A 245 -9.47 -20.17 -13.28
N ASP A 246 -9.17 -20.29 -14.58
CA ASP A 246 -8.74 -19.19 -15.43
C ASP A 246 -9.86 -18.14 -15.59
N LEU A 247 -11.12 -18.58 -15.69
CA LEU A 247 -12.28 -17.70 -15.78
C LEU A 247 -12.56 -16.95 -14.48
N ALA A 248 -12.37 -17.59 -13.32
CA ALA A 248 -12.52 -16.96 -12.01
C ALA A 248 -11.42 -15.93 -11.74
N GLU A 249 -10.18 -16.18 -12.16
CA GLU A 249 -9.07 -15.22 -12.06
C GLU A 249 -9.30 -13.98 -12.93
N ASP A 250 -9.83 -14.11 -14.14
CA ASP A 250 -10.13 -12.98 -15.03
C ASP A 250 -11.30 -12.12 -14.51
N ILE A 251 -12.30 -12.71 -13.89
CA ILE A 251 -13.43 -11.98 -13.26
C ILE A 251 -12.95 -11.19 -12.04
N VAL A 252 -12.05 -11.73 -11.24
CA VAL A 252 -11.49 -11.05 -10.05
C VAL A 252 -10.53 -9.92 -10.46
N LYS A 253 -9.78 -10.08 -11.54
CA LYS A 253 -8.85 -9.05 -12.06
C LYS A 253 -9.55 -7.83 -12.68
N ASN A 254 -10.77 -7.98 -13.19
CA ASN A 254 -11.48 -6.91 -13.91
C ASN A 254 -12.43 -6.05 -13.05
N ASN A 255 -12.67 -6.38 -11.78
CA ASN A 255 -13.61 -5.66 -10.90
C ASN A 255 -12.97 -4.56 -10.03
N GLY A 256 -11.85 -3.97 -10.45
CA GLY A 256 -11.11 -2.94 -9.67
C GLY A 256 -11.66 -1.51 -9.71
N ASN A 257 -12.86 -1.28 -10.22
CA ASN A 257 -13.44 0.07 -10.31
C ASN A 257 -14.21 0.42 -9.03
N GLY A 258 -13.75 1.46 -8.32
CA GLY A 258 -14.48 2.06 -7.19
C GLY A 258 -13.85 1.87 -5.81
N VAL A 259 -12.65 1.34 -5.71
CA VAL A 259 -11.92 1.25 -4.45
C VAL A 259 -11.16 2.55 -4.18
N LEU A 260 -11.27 3.07 -2.95
CA LEU A 260 -10.41 4.16 -2.47
C LEU A 260 -8.94 3.73 -2.52
N LYS A 261 -8.07 4.58 -3.06
CA LYS A 261 -6.68 4.22 -3.30
C LYS A 261 -5.72 5.34 -2.87
N TYR A 262 -4.57 4.93 -2.37
CA TYR A 262 -3.40 5.75 -2.21
C TYR A 262 -2.45 5.49 -3.38
N TYR A 263 -2.31 6.43 -4.32
CA TYR A 263 -1.42 6.34 -5.47
C TYR A 263 -0.54 7.57 -5.63
N ALA A 264 0.70 7.35 -6.10
CA ALA A 264 1.44 8.33 -6.88
C ALA A 264 1.20 8.06 -8.37
N LYS A 265 0.84 9.07 -9.14
CA LYS A 265 0.78 9.01 -10.60
C LYS A 265 2.13 9.35 -11.19
#